data_5753a057cab2ba4999059060e8cad1a5
#
_entry.id   5753a057cab2ba4999059060e8cad1a5
#
_cell.length_a   1.000
_cell.length_b   1.000
_cell.length_c   1.000
_cell.angle_alpha   90.00
_cell.angle_beta   90.00
_cell.angle_gamma   90.00
#
_symmetry.space_group_name_H-M   'P 1'
#
loop_
_entity.id
_entity.type
_entity.pdbx_description
1 polymer ?
#
loop_
_entity_poly.entity_id
_entity_poly.type
_entity_poly.pdbx_seq_one_letter_code
_entity_poly.pdbx_strand_id
1 'polypeptide(L)'
;MKGSMEEILRFVEQNDAFSIISHVAPDGDTIGSGTALSRILRRLGKRTENVCCDQVPDAYKFIPGAEEILLPEDARGFDAVIAVDCADKGRLGSAEGIFDRAGVTANIDHHGTNATYADNNMIEE
;
A
#
# COMPACT_ATOMS: atom_id res chain seq x y z
N MET A 1 -6.89 -12.81 -13.81
CA MET A 1 -5.99 -12.20 -12.82
C MET A 1 -4.66 -11.85 -13.48
N LYS A 2 -4.12 -10.68 -13.20
CA LYS A 2 -2.79 -10.25 -13.64
C LYS A 2 -1.83 -10.37 -12.47
N GLY A 3 -0.65 -10.96 -12.69
CA GLY A 3 0.26 -11.27 -11.63
C GLY A 3 -0.21 -12.47 -10.81
N SER A 4 0.38 -12.72 -9.66
CA SER A 4 0.04 -13.88 -8.86
C SER A 4 0.17 -13.66 -7.36
N MET A 5 -0.59 -14.44 -6.60
CA MET A 5 -0.44 -14.52 -5.15
C MET A 5 0.96 -14.99 -4.78
N GLU A 6 1.54 -15.89 -5.56
CA GLU A 6 2.88 -16.42 -5.29
C GLU A 6 3.96 -15.34 -5.35
N GLU A 7 3.85 -14.40 -6.29
CA GLU A 7 4.74 -13.23 -6.35
C GLU A 7 4.69 -12.42 -5.05
N ILE A 8 3.46 -12.16 -4.58
CA ILE A 8 3.25 -11.36 -3.37
C ILE A 8 3.76 -12.09 -2.14
N LEU A 9 3.50 -13.39 -2.03
CA LEU A 9 4.00 -14.17 -0.89
C LEU A 9 5.53 -14.17 -0.84
N ARG A 10 6.18 -14.33 -1.97
CA ARG A 10 7.64 -14.27 -2.06
C ARG A 10 8.16 -12.89 -1.66
N PHE A 11 7.53 -11.83 -2.16
CA PHE A 11 7.86 -10.46 -1.81
C PHE A 11 7.76 -10.24 -0.29
N VAL A 12 6.70 -10.74 0.35
CA VAL A 12 6.53 -10.62 1.80
C VAL A 12 7.59 -11.40 2.56
N GLU A 13 7.89 -12.62 2.13
CA GLU A 13 8.90 -13.46 2.78
C GLU A 13 10.30 -12.86 2.73
N GLN A 14 10.63 -12.18 1.65
CA GLN A 14 11.96 -11.62 1.40
C GLN A 14 12.21 -10.27 2.08
N ASN A 15 11.20 -9.68 2.69
CA ASN A 15 11.31 -8.35 3.29
C ASN A 15 10.77 -8.33 4.72
N ASP A 16 11.32 -7.46 5.57
CA ASP A 16 10.96 -7.38 6.98
C ASP A 16 10.21 -6.12 7.36
N ALA A 17 10.19 -5.11 6.49
CA ALA A 17 9.53 -3.84 6.75
C ALA A 17 8.90 -3.30 5.48
N PHE A 18 7.70 -2.75 5.60
CA PHE A 18 6.90 -2.32 4.45
C PHE A 18 6.27 -0.96 4.68
N SER A 19 6.34 -0.10 3.66
CA SER A 19 5.52 1.11 3.59
C SER A 19 4.32 0.81 2.70
N ILE A 20 3.12 0.93 3.25
CA ILE A 20 1.87 0.62 2.56
C ILE A 20 1.21 1.95 2.18
N ILE A 21 1.00 2.19 0.89
CA ILE A 21 0.52 3.47 0.38
C ILE A 21 -0.90 3.35 -0.15
N SER A 22 -1.76 4.29 0.29
CA SER A 22 -3.12 4.47 -0.22
C SER A 22 -3.13 5.58 -1.27
N HIS A 23 -4.13 5.56 -2.16
CA HIS A 23 -4.25 6.56 -3.24
C HIS A 23 -4.79 7.91 -2.75
N VAL A 24 -4.69 8.92 -3.62
CA VAL A 24 -5.28 10.26 -3.38
C VAL A 24 -6.78 10.15 -3.11
N ALA A 25 -7.33 11.11 -2.36
CA ALA A 25 -8.74 11.12 -1.97
C ALA A 25 -9.16 9.74 -1.44
N PRO A 26 -8.54 9.26 -0.36
CA PRO A 26 -8.71 7.88 0.07
C PRO A 26 -10.15 7.60 0.51
N ASP A 27 -10.64 6.44 0.08
CA ASP A 27 -11.98 5.96 0.44
C ASP A 27 -11.87 4.80 1.45
N GLY A 28 -13.01 4.25 1.84
CA GLY A 28 -13.05 3.14 2.80
C GLY A 28 -12.35 1.89 2.28
N ASP A 29 -12.35 1.68 0.97
CA ASP A 29 -11.73 0.50 0.35
C ASP A 29 -10.22 0.54 0.49
N THR A 30 -9.57 1.65 0.11
CA THR A 30 -8.11 1.76 0.22
C THR A 30 -7.63 1.82 1.67
N ILE A 31 -8.34 2.56 2.54
CA ILE A 31 -7.99 2.66 3.97
C ILE A 31 -8.15 1.31 4.64
N GLY A 32 -9.28 0.63 4.40
CA GLY A 32 -9.55 -0.69 4.96
C GLY A 32 -8.54 -1.74 4.50
N SER A 33 -8.23 -1.74 3.20
CA SER A 33 -7.26 -2.68 2.63
C SER A 33 -5.86 -2.45 3.21
N GLY A 34 -5.41 -1.20 3.29
CA GLY A 34 -4.09 -0.87 3.80
C GLY A 34 -3.93 -1.18 5.27
N THR A 35 -4.92 -0.83 6.09
CA THR A 35 -4.86 -1.08 7.55
C THR A 35 -4.97 -2.58 7.85
N ALA A 36 -5.81 -3.31 7.12
CA ALA A 36 -5.91 -4.76 7.29
C ALA A 36 -4.60 -5.46 6.92
N LEU A 37 -4.01 -5.08 5.80
CA LEU A 37 -2.72 -5.65 5.38
C LEU A 37 -1.63 -5.36 6.40
N SER A 38 -1.57 -4.14 6.93
CA SER A 38 -0.62 -3.77 7.96
C SER A 38 -0.74 -4.68 9.18
N ARG A 39 -1.97 -4.94 9.64
CA ARG A 39 -2.21 -5.81 10.79
C ARG A 39 -1.76 -7.24 10.54
N ILE A 40 -2.03 -7.75 9.34
CA ILE A 40 -1.61 -9.11 8.96
C ILE A 40 -0.08 -9.20 8.97
N LEU A 41 0.60 -8.24 8.35
CA LEU A 41 2.06 -8.24 8.28
C LEU A 41 2.69 -8.12 9.67
N ARG A 42 2.13 -7.30 10.56
CA ARG A 42 2.60 -7.19 11.95
C ARG A 42 2.45 -8.50 12.69
N ARG A 43 1.37 -9.25 12.46
CA ARG A 43 1.19 -10.58 13.06
C ARG A 43 2.23 -11.58 12.57
N LEU A 44 2.77 -11.37 11.38
CA LEU A 44 3.86 -12.19 10.84
C LEU A 44 5.24 -11.72 11.31
N GLY A 45 5.28 -10.76 12.23
CA GLY A 45 6.54 -10.24 12.77
C GLY A 45 7.18 -9.16 11.93
N LYS A 46 6.49 -8.63 10.93
CA LYS A 46 6.99 -7.57 10.06
C LYS A 46 6.74 -6.19 10.67
N ARG A 47 7.54 -5.20 10.27
CA ARG A 47 7.30 -3.80 10.60
C ARG A 47 6.53 -3.15 9.45
N THR A 48 5.61 -2.25 9.78
CA THR A 48 4.80 -1.58 8.78
C THR A 48 4.59 -0.12 9.11
N GLU A 49 4.37 0.68 8.08
CA GLU A 49 3.79 2.01 8.19
C GLU A 49 2.76 2.17 7.09
N ASN A 50 1.70 2.92 7.36
CA ASN A 50 0.68 3.26 6.36
C ASN A 50 0.84 4.72 5.99
N VAL A 51 0.82 5.02 4.69
CA VAL A 51 1.08 6.35 4.16
C VAL A 51 -0.02 6.74 3.17
N CYS A 52 -0.45 8.00 3.21
CA CYS A 52 -1.34 8.57 2.22
C CYS A 52 -0.99 10.04 2.01
N CYS A 53 -1.07 10.54 0.79
CA CYS A 53 -0.77 11.95 0.51
C CYS A 53 -1.86 12.89 1.04
N ASP A 54 -3.07 12.37 1.28
CA ASP A 54 -4.19 13.11 1.84
C ASP A 54 -4.54 12.61 3.23
N GLN A 55 -5.07 13.50 4.07
CA GLN A 55 -5.58 13.11 5.37
C GLN A 55 -6.79 12.20 5.22
N VAL A 56 -6.96 11.29 6.19
CA VAL A 56 -8.12 10.40 6.20
C VAL A 56 -9.38 11.24 6.42
N PRO A 57 -10.40 11.12 5.54
CA PRO A 57 -11.68 11.79 5.76
C PRO A 57 -12.33 11.36 7.08
N ASP A 58 -13.02 12.30 7.73
CA ASP A 58 -13.67 12.04 9.01
C ASP A 58 -14.61 10.81 8.95
N ALA A 59 -15.26 10.61 7.81
CA ALA A 59 -16.18 9.48 7.62
C ALA A 59 -15.50 8.11 7.79
N TYR A 60 -14.19 8.02 7.63
CA TYR A 60 -13.43 6.77 7.69
C TYR A 60 -12.51 6.65 8.91
N LYS A 61 -12.52 7.65 9.79
CA LYS A 61 -11.63 7.63 10.97
C LYS A 61 -11.97 6.54 11.98
N PHE A 62 -13.17 5.95 11.87
CA PHE A 62 -13.57 4.83 12.72
C PHE A 62 -12.84 3.51 12.38
N ILE A 63 -12.22 3.42 11.20
CA ILE A 63 -11.54 2.19 10.77
C ILE A 63 -10.32 1.97 11.67
N PRO A 64 -10.18 0.79 12.31
CA PRO A 64 -9.03 0.52 13.17
C PRO A 64 -7.71 0.71 12.42
N GLY A 65 -6.80 1.50 12.99
CA GLY A 65 -5.51 1.81 12.37
C GLY A 65 -5.52 3.07 11.51
N ALA A 66 -6.68 3.65 11.22
CA ALA A 66 -6.76 4.87 10.39
C ALA A 66 -5.98 6.03 11.03
N GLU A 67 -5.94 6.10 12.36
CA GLU A 67 -5.22 7.15 13.09
C GLU A 67 -3.70 7.03 12.98
N GLU A 68 -3.20 5.88 12.53
CA GLU A 68 -1.76 5.65 12.36
C GLU A 68 -1.27 6.00 10.96
N ILE A 69 -2.17 6.35 10.03
CA ILE A 69 -1.79 6.67 8.65
C ILE A 69 -1.01 7.99 8.63
N LEU A 70 0.17 7.95 8.05
CA LEU A 70 1.10 9.08 8.00
C LEU A 70 0.98 9.84 6.69
N LEU A 71 1.27 11.14 6.72
CA LEU A 71 1.52 11.90 5.50
C LEU A 71 2.93 11.55 4.99
N PRO A 72 3.19 11.73 3.68
CA PRO A 72 4.49 11.34 3.12
C PRO A 72 5.70 11.96 3.81
N GLU A 73 5.59 13.21 4.26
CA GLU A 73 6.69 13.90 4.94
C GLU A 73 7.04 13.29 6.30
N ASP A 74 6.12 12.54 6.90
CA ASP A 74 6.33 11.89 8.19
C ASP A 74 6.73 10.42 8.05
N ALA A 75 6.72 9.88 6.84
CA ALA A 75 7.00 8.47 6.59
C ALA A 75 8.50 8.20 6.57
N ARG A 76 8.87 6.99 7.01
CA ARG A 76 10.26 6.52 6.94
C ARG A 76 10.65 6.13 5.51
N GLY A 77 9.69 5.59 4.74
CA GLY A 77 9.96 5.10 3.40
C GLY A 77 10.83 3.85 3.43
N PHE A 78 10.26 2.72 3.88
CA PHE A 78 10.98 1.45 3.88
C PHE A 78 11.33 1.02 2.45
N ASP A 79 12.34 0.18 2.32
CA ASP A 79 12.83 -0.28 1.01
C ASP A 79 11.82 -1.13 0.23
N ALA A 80 10.92 -1.81 0.93
CA ALA A 80 9.80 -2.54 0.33
C ALA A 80 8.54 -1.72 0.47
N VAL A 81 7.87 -1.43 -0.65
CA VAL A 81 6.69 -0.57 -0.70
C VAL A 81 5.53 -1.29 -1.38
N ILE A 82 4.35 -1.22 -0.76
CA ILE A 82 3.13 -1.83 -1.31
C ILE A 82 2.10 -0.73 -1.57
N ALA A 83 1.62 -0.63 -2.81
CA ALA A 83 0.47 0.20 -3.14
C ALA A 83 -0.78 -0.68 -3.12
N VAL A 84 -1.84 -0.22 -2.45
CA VAL A 84 -3.10 -0.98 -2.33
C VAL A 84 -4.24 -0.23 -3.00
N ASP A 85 -5.11 -0.97 -3.70
CA ASP A 85 -6.34 -0.44 -4.31
C ASP A 85 -6.07 0.76 -5.24
N CYS A 86 -4.96 0.71 -5.96
CA CYS A 86 -4.49 1.83 -6.78
C CYS A 86 -4.08 1.35 -8.16
N ALA A 87 -4.88 1.69 -9.18
CA ALA A 87 -4.69 1.21 -10.55
C ALA A 87 -3.55 1.91 -11.29
N ASP A 88 -3.15 3.10 -10.87
CA ASP A 88 -2.22 3.97 -11.55
C ASP A 88 -1.27 4.61 -10.54
N LYS A 89 0.03 4.55 -10.82
CA LYS A 89 1.05 5.09 -9.92
C LYS A 89 0.85 6.59 -9.64
N GLY A 90 0.39 7.35 -10.62
CA GLY A 90 0.12 8.78 -10.44
C GLY A 90 -0.89 9.08 -9.34
N ARG A 91 -1.78 8.14 -9.04
CA ARG A 91 -2.78 8.30 -7.98
C ARG A 91 -2.20 8.17 -6.56
N LEU A 92 -0.93 7.87 -6.45
CA LEU A 92 -0.24 7.90 -5.14
C LEU A 92 0.02 9.35 -4.71
N GLY A 93 -0.12 10.32 -5.62
CA GLY A 93 0.08 11.73 -5.32
C GLY A 93 1.50 12.00 -4.84
N SER A 94 1.65 12.80 -3.78
CA SER A 94 2.97 13.12 -3.24
C SER A 94 3.67 11.93 -2.59
N ALA A 95 2.98 10.81 -2.38
CA ALA A 95 3.61 9.57 -1.89
C ALA A 95 4.31 8.79 -3.01
N GLU A 96 4.13 9.18 -4.29
CA GLU A 96 4.79 8.52 -5.41
C GLU A 96 6.31 8.47 -5.24
N GLY A 97 6.90 9.51 -4.66
CA GLY A 97 8.34 9.55 -4.41
C GLY A 97 8.84 8.43 -3.51
N ILE A 98 8.04 8.03 -2.53
CA ILE A 98 8.39 6.88 -1.65
C ILE A 98 8.43 5.60 -2.48
N PHE A 99 7.43 5.43 -3.35
CA PHE A 99 7.35 4.28 -4.25
C PHE A 99 8.54 4.24 -5.21
N ASP A 100 8.88 5.39 -5.80
CA ASP A 100 9.96 5.49 -6.79
C ASP A 100 11.34 5.25 -6.19
N ARG A 101 11.55 5.58 -4.91
CA ARG A 101 12.82 5.36 -4.22
C ARG A 101 12.96 3.96 -3.62
N ALA A 102 11.91 3.17 -3.66
CA ALA A 102 11.92 1.83 -3.06
C ALA A 102 12.85 0.89 -3.84
N GLY A 103 13.49 -0.02 -3.12
CA GLY A 103 14.28 -1.08 -3.75
C GLY A 103 13.42 -2.13 -4.42
N VAL A 104 12.24 -2.41 -3.85
CA VAL A 104 11.30 -3.37 -4.41
C VAL A 104 9.87 -2.93 -4.12
N THR A 105 8.97 -3.14 -5.09
CA THR A 105 7.58 -2.68 -4.98
C THR A 105 6.58 -3.79 -5.24
N ALA A 106 5.39 -3.63 -4.68
CA ALA A 106 4.25 -4.49 -4.95
C ALA A 106 2.99 -3.65 -5.12
N ASN A 107 2.04 -4.17 -5.90
CA ASN A 107 0.71 -3.58 -6.04
C ASN A 107 -0.34 -4.68 -5.88
N ILE A 108 -1.26 -4.48 -4.97
CA ILE A 108 -2.40 -5.37 -4.75
C ILE A 108 -3.66 -4.58 -5.06
N ASP A 109 -4.40 -5.00 -6.05
CA ASP A 109 -5.50 -4.22 -6.58
C ASP A 109 -6.58 -5.11 -7.19
N HIS A 110 -7.74 -4.52 -7.49
CA HIS A 110 -8.86 -5.22 -8.12
C HIS A 110 -9.43 -4.46 -9.34
N HIS A 111 -8.77 -3.40 -9.79
CA HIS A 111 -9.22 -2.63 -10.96
C HIS A 111 -8.72 -3.28 -12.25
N GLY A 112 -9.65 -3.58 -13.18
CA GLY A 112 -9.29 -4.14 -14.48
C GLY A 112 -8.42 -3.24 -15.34
N THR A 113 -8.40 -1.92 -15.03
CA THR A 113 -7.60 -0.92 -15.74
C THR A 113 -6.17 -0.78 -15.20
N ASN A 114 -5.78 -1.63 -14.23
CA ASN A 114 -4.47 -1.53 -13.59
C ASN A 114 -3.31 -1.62 -14.59
N ALA A 115 -2.36 -0.71 -14.47
CA ALA A 115 -1.21 -0.60 -15.37
C ALA A 115 -0.07 -1.58 -15.03
N THR A 116 -0.19 -2.38 -13.96
CA THR A 116 0.85 -3.32 -13.49
C THR A 116 2.20 -2.62 -13.34
N TYR A 117 2.20 -1.51 -12.60
CA TYR A 117 3.35 -0.60 -12.52
C TYR A 117 4.39 -1.00 -11.46
N ALA A 118 4.11 -1.99 -10.63
CA ALA A 118 5.04 -2.44 -9.59
C ALA A 118 5.92 -3.59 -10.07
N ASP A 119 6.97 -3.90 -9.32
CA ASP A 119 7.81 -5.07 -9.58
C ASP A 119 7.03 -6.36 -9.40
N ASN A 120 6.14 -6.38 -8.40
CA ASN A 120 5.28 -7.53 -8.09
C ASN A 120 3.82 -7.06 -8.12
N ASN A 121 2.98 -7.76 -8.87
CA ASN A 121 1.59 -7.35 -9.04
C ASN A 121 0.65 -8.50 -8.75
N MET A 122 -0.47 -8.18 -8.10
CA MET A 122 -1.60 -9.10 -7.97
C MET A 122 -2.87 -8.29 -8.21
N ILE A 123 -3.46 -8.47 -9.38
CA ILE A 123 -4.65 -7.74 -9.79
C ILE A 123 -5.76 -8.77 -10.01
N GLU A 124 -6.71 -8.80 -9.11
CA GLU A 124 -7.85 -9.71 -9.17
C GLU A 124 -9.14 -8.91 -9.28
N GLU A 125 -9.75 -8.94 -10.47
CA GLU A 125 -10.96 -8.18 -10.79
C GLU A 125 -12.22 -8.69 -10.08
#